data_a136bfc704d63e931e3c9ee7fc0e5b68
#
_entry.id   a136bfc704d63e931e3c9ee7fc0e5b68
#
_cell.length_a   1.000
_cell.length_b   1.000
_cell.length_c   1.000
_cell.angle_alpha   90.00
_cell.angle_beta   90.00
_cell.angle_gamma   90.00
#
_symmetry.space_group_name_H-M   'P 1'
#
loop_
_entity.id
_entity.type
_entity.pdbx_description
1 polymer ?
#
loop_
_entity_poly.entity_id
_entity_poly.type
_entity_poly.pdbx_seq_one_letter_code
_entity_poly.pdbx_strand_id
1 'polypeptide(L)'
;MSSGEIGYIHKLTEAIKWIKPFNPKPKPKPVTIDCAQLFKVAHSRTTEAMIAKLSKDLGVSEESLSKDNGICAAWFEQSNAWGFPMHDGGYNMIGIRLRCSTTGRKWAVTGSRNGLFYSFKEPDERLVVCEGPTDCAAALSCGMFAVGRASCSSGVNEIKWFLESNRNIKEVVIISDNDAPGIKGALDLQKAIRIKSCVVTLPCKDMREFRKSGGDKVLLSSIVKDQVWSSPQR
;
A
#
# COMPACT_ATOMS: atom_id res chain seq x y z
N MET A 1 -44.17 12.26 44.14
CA MET A 1 -43.14 13.35 44.09
C MET A 1 -42.44 13.21 42.75
N SER A 2 -42.81 14.05 41.80
CA SER A 2 -42.25 14.03 40.44
C SER A 2 -41.01 14.92 40.39
N SER A 3 -39.87 14.40 40.03
CA SER A 3 -38.67 15.16 39.77
C SER A 3 -38.83 15.94 38.47
N GLY A 4 -39.02 17.27 38.59
CA GLY A 4 -39.07 18.14 37.40
C GLY A 4 -37.68 18.32 36.82
N GLU A 5 -37.50 17.93 35.57
CA GLU A 5 -36.33 18.28 34.78
C GLU A 5 -36.43 19.79 34.42
N ILE A 6 -35.42 20.55 34.84
CA ILE A 6 -35.29 21.96 34.48
C ILE A 6 -34.63 22.04 33.11
N GLY A 7 -35.46 22.19 32.07
CA GLY A 7 -34.97 22.50 30.71
C GLY A 7 -34.62 23.98 30.61
N TYR A 8 -33.43 24.32 30.19
CA TYR A 8 -33.03 25.69 29.86
C TYR A 8 -33.48 26.03 28.42
N ILE A 9 -34.40 27.01 28.33
CA ILE A 9 -34.80 27.58 27.02
C ILE A 9 -33.88 28.78 26.75
N HIS A 10 -32.93 28.61 25.81
CA HIS A 10 -32.18 29.76 25.30
C HIS A 10 -33.09 30.56 24.35
N LYS A 11 -33.50 31.76 24.76
CA LYS A 11 -34.10 32.72 23.83
C LYS A 11 -33.02 33.26 22.91
N LEU A 12 -33.03 32.86 21.65
CA LEU A 12 -32.28 33.52 20.59
C LEU A 12 -32.88 34.88 20.32
N THR A 13 -32.23 35.94 20.76
CA THR A 13 -32.69 37.35 20.60
C THR A 13 -32.27 37.97 19.27
N GLU A 14 -31.62 37.25 18.38
CA GLU A 14 -31.28 37.74 17.07
C GLU A 14 -32.08 37.00 15.98
N ALA A 15 -32.57 37.78 15.01
CA ALA A 15 -33.35 37.26 13.87
C ALA A 15 -32.52 36.20 13.15
N ILE A 16 -33.03 34.96 13.10
CA ILE A 16 -32.44 33.89 12.32
C ILE A 16 -32.43 34.34 10.86
N LYS A 17 -31.25 34.76 10.36
CA LYS A 17 -31.06 34.95 8.92
C LYS A 17 -31.24 33.59 8.26
N TRP A 18 -32.27 33.42 7.48
CA TRP A 18 -32.52 32.23 6.69
C TRP A 18 -31.29 31.95 5.83
N ILE A 19 -30.47 30.98 6.25
CA ILE A 19 -29.38 30.46 5.43
C ILE A 19 -30.09 29.74 4.28
N LYS A 20 -29.92 30.23 3.05
CA LYS A 20 -30.40 29.51 1.87
C LYS A 20 -29.98 28.05 1.99
N PRO A 21 -30.91 27.09 1.78
CA PRO A 21 -30.52 25.67 1.88
C PRO A 21 -29.31 25.42 0.98
N PHE A 22 -28.25 24.86 1.56
CA PHE A 22 -27.08 24.46 0.80
C PHE A 22 -27.50 23.39 -0.21
N ASN A 23 -27.60 23.79 -1.46
CA ASN A 23 -27.89 22.86 -2.54
C ASN A 23 -26.54 22.30 -3.01
N PRO A 24 -26.12 21.09 -2.55
CA PRO A 24 -24.83 20.55 -2.92
C PRO A 24 -24.81 20.40 -4.45
N LYS A 25 -23.82 21.03 -5.08
CA LYS A 25 -23.60 20.81 -6.52
C LYS A 25 -23.53 19.29 -6.74
N PRO A 26 -24.20 18.75 -7.78
CA PRO A 26 -24.15 17.34 -8.08
C PRO A 26 -22.68 16.92 -8.17
N LYS A 27 -22.31 15.88 -7.43
CA LYS A 27 -20.94 15.33 -7.50
C LYS A 27 -20.66 14.98 -8.96
N PRO A 28 -19.54 15.42 -9.54
CA PRO A 28 -19.18 15.05 -10.89
C PRO A 28 -19.23 13.53 -11.01
N LYS A 29 -19.78 13.02 -12.12
CA LYS A 29 -19.81 11.57 -12.38
C LYS A 29 -18.36 11.05 -12.25
N PRO A 30 -18.14 9.90 -11.59
CA PRO A 30 -16.80 9.34 -11.49
C PRO A 30 -16.23 9.16 -12.90
N VAL A 31 -15.08 9.75 -13.15
CA VAL A 31 -14.35 9.53 -14.40
C VAL A 31 -13.84 8.09 -14.35
N THR A 32 -14.41 7.22 -15.18
CA THR A 32 -13.91 5.85 -15.32
C THR A 32 -12.67 5.92 -16.21
N ILE A 33 -11.50 5.79 -15.61
CA ILE A 33 -10.24 5.68 -16.35
C ILE A 33 -9.92 4.20 -16.50
N ASP A 34 -9.62 3.78 -17.72
CA ASP A 34 -9.01 2.47 -17.95
C ASP A 34 -7.53 2.53 -17.52
N CYS A 35 -7.30 2.16 -16.26
CA CYS A 35 -5.97 2.14 -15.67
C CYS A 35 -5.04 1.16 -16.41
N ALA A 36 -5.56 0.04 -16.90
CA ALA A 36 -4.76 -0.95 -17.60
C ALA A 36 -4.24 -0.42 -18.95
N GLN A 37 -5.11 0.23 -19.72
CA GLN A 37 -4.72 0.83 -20.99
C GLN A 37 -3.74 1.99 -20.79
N LEU A 38 -4.01 2.88 -19.80
CA LEU A 38 -3.13 4.00 -19.49
C LEU A 38 -1.73 3.50 -19.05
N PHE A 39 -1.69 2.49 -18.20
CA PHE A 39 -0.44 1.89 -17.75
C PHE A 39 0.31 1.20 -18.88
N LYS A 40 -0.37 0.46 -19.74
CA LYS A 40 0.21 -0.20 -20.91
C LYS A 40 0.95 0.79 -21.82
N VAL A 41 0.35 1.95 -22.07
CA VAL A 41 0.98 3.02 -22.88
C VAL A 41 2.23 3.57 -22.18
N ALA A 42 2.19 3.83 -20.87
CA ALA A 42 3.37 4.31 -20.13
C ALA A 42 4.48 3.24 -20.11
N HIS A 43 4.11 1.98 -19.87
CA HIS A 43 5.06 0.88 -19.81
C HIS A 43 5.76 0.64 -21.16
N SER A 44 5.05 0.74 -22.31
CA SER A 44 5.66 0.56 -23.63
C SER A 44 6.73 1.61 -24.00
N ARG A 45 6.74 2.74 -23.28
CA ARG A 45 7.74 3.82 -23.43
C ARG A 45 8.85 3.76 -22.38
N THR A 46 8.74 2.85 -21.42
CA THR A 46 9.73 2.68 -20.34
C THR A 46 10.86 1.78 -20.84
N THR A 47 12.07 2.31 -20.85
CA THR A 47 13.27 1.58 -21.31
C THR A 47 14.00 0.91 -20.12
N GLU A 48 14.81 -0.09 -20.41
CA GLU A 48 15.68 -0.74 -19.41
C GLU A 48 16.62 0.26 -18.75
N ALA A 49 17.19 1.20 -19.51
CA ALA A 49 18.04 2.26 -18.93
C ALA A 49 17.30 3.13 -17.93
N MET A 50 16.00 3.39 -18.14
CA MET A 50 15.17 4.13 -17.17
C MET A 50 14.92 3.29 -15.91
N ILE A 51 14.68 1.99 -16.04
CA ILE A 51 14.54 1.07 -14.90
C ILE A 51 15.86 0.97 -14.12
N ALA A 52 17.00 0.86 -14.80
CA ALA A 52 18.33 0.83 -14.16
C ALA A 52 18.58 2.12 -13.34
N LYS A 53 18.21 3.28 -13.88
CA LYS A 53 18.28 4.54 -13.13
C LYS A 53 17.39 4.53 -11.89
N LEU A 54 16.13 4.13 -12.04
CA LEU A 54 15.18 4.04 -10.90
C LEU A 54 15.68 3.06 -9.83
N SER A 55 16.19 1.91 -10.24
CA SER A 55 16.81 0.89 -9.38
C SER A 55 17.91 1.51 -8.51
N LYS A 56 18.84 2.22 -9.13
CA LYS A 56 19.94 2.93 -8.44
C LYS A 56 19.41 3.99 -7.47
N ASP A 57 18.46 4.82 -7.90
CA ASP A 57 17.87 5.90 -7.07
C ASP A 57 17.14 5.33 -5.84
N LEU A 58 16.46 4.20 -5.99
CA LEU A 58 15.72 3.54 -4.91
C LEU A 58 16.60 2.62 -4.05
N GLY A 59 17.74 2.14 -4.57
CA GLY A 59 18.59 1.14 -3.92
C GLY A 59 17.98 -0.26 -3.92
N VAL A 60 17.27 -0.62 -4.99
CA VAL A 60 16.61 -1.92 -5.19
C VAL A 60 17.14 -2.59 -6.46
N SER A 61 16.87 -3.87 -6.68
CA SER A 61 17.25 -4.55 -7.92
C SER A 61 16.36 -4.12 -9.09
N GLU A 62 16.90 -4.13 -10.32
CA GLU A 62 16.12 -3.88 -11.55
C GLU A 62 15.01 -4.93 -11.70
N GLU A 63 15.31 -6.18 -11.37
CA GLU A 63 14.36 -7.28 -11.39
C GLU A 63 13.11 -6.99 -10.55
N SER A 64 13.27 -6.39 -9.36
CA SER A 64 12.16 -6.05 -8.47
C SER A 64 11.23 -4.97 -9.03
N LEU A 65 11.68 -4.23 -10.03
CA LEU A 65 10.93 -3.19 -10.73
C LEU A 65 10.39 -3.65 -12.08
N SER A 66 10.85 -4.79 -12.58
CA SER A 66 10.49 -5.34 -13.89
C SER A 66 9.02 -5.79 -13.95
N LYS A 67 8.53 -6.04 -15.16
CA LYS A 67 7.18 -6.53 -15.40
C LYS A 67 7.00 -7.98 -14.93
N ASP A 68 7.97 -8.83 -15.21
CA ASP A 68 7.81 -10.29 -15.06
C ASP A 68 8.07 -10.74 -13.62
N ASN A 69 9.05 -10.14 -12.96
CA ASN A 69 9.53 -10.58 -11.66
C ASN A 69 9.37 -9.55 -10.55
N GLY A 70 8.91 -8.35 -10.88
CA GLY A 70 8.81 -7.22 -9.96
C GLY A 70 7.43 -6.60 -9.89
N ILE A 71 7.37 -5.39 -9.33
CA ILE A 71 6.14 -4.60 -9.16
C ILE A 71 5.72 -3.84 -10.42
N CYS A 72 6.39 -4.04 -11.54
CA CYS A 72 6.10 -3.46 -12.84
C CYS A 72 6.07 -1.92 -12.83
N ALA A 73 7.24 -1.27 -12.67
CA ALA A 73 7.33 0.19 -12.73
C ALA A 73 7.23 0.71 -14.18
N ALA A 74 6.55 1.85 -14.38
CA ALA A 74 6.43 2.51 -15.68
C ALA A 74 6.64 4.02 -15.57
N TRP A 75 7.18 4.64 -16.63
CA TRP A 75 7.43 6.07 -16.68
C TRP A 75 6.24 6.85 -17.24
N PHE A 76 5.75 7.82 -16.48
CA PHE A 76 4.66 8.73 -16.84
C PHE A 76 5.23 10.10 -17.17
N GLU A 77 5.60 10.30 -18.42
CA GLU A 77 6.31 11.49 -18.89
C GLU A 77 5.58 12.79 -18.57
N GLN A 78 4.28 12.88 -18.88
CA GLN A 78 3.47 14.09 -18.63
C GLN A 78 3.39 14.46 -17.14
N SER A 79 3.58 13.51 -16.26
CA SER A 79 3.55 13.70 -14.80
C SER A 79 4.92 13.81 -14.18
N ASN A 80 6.00 13.65 -14.97
CA ASN A 80 7.38 13.52 -14.49
C ASN A 80 7.47 12.56 -13.28
N ALA A 81 6.85 11.37 -13.42
CA ALA A 81 6.64 10.46 -12.30
C ALA A 81 6.78 9.00 -12.70
N TRP A 82 7.22 8.19 -11.76
CA TRP A 82 7.13 6.73 -11.84
C TRP A 82 5.75 6.26 -11.42
N GLY A 83 5.14 5.42 -12.21
CA GLY A 83 3.86 4.79 -11.96
C GLY A 83 4.02 3.32 -11.55
N PHE A 84 3.24 2.91 -10.56
CA PHE A 84 3.18 1.55 -10.05
C PHE A 84 1.73 1.09 -10.10
N PRO A 85 1.43 -0.04 -10.76
CA PRO A 85 0.08 -0.55 -10.85
C PRO A 85 -0.40 -1.07 -9.50
N MET A 86 -1.64 -0.79 -9.17
CA MET A 86 -2.33 -1.30 -8.00
C MET A 86 -3.35 -2.35 -8.43
N HIS A 87 -3.32 -3.52 -7.80
CA HIS A 87 -4.19 -4.64 -8.11
C HIS A 87 -5.11 -4.96 -6.94
N ASP A 88 -6.25 -5.55 -7.21
CA ASP A 88 -7.06 -6.21 -6.17
C ASP A 88 -6.49 -7.59 -5.82
N GLY A 89 -7.10 -8.30 -4.86
CA GLY A 89 -6.64 -9.62 -4.44
C GLY A 89 -6.85 -10.73 -5.49
N GLY A 90 -7.56 -10.42 -6.59
CA GLY A 90 -7.80 -11.31 -7.74
C GLY A 90 -7.01 -10.93 -8.99
N TYR A 91 -5.91 -10.19 -8.82
CA TYR A 91 -4.96 -9.81 -9.88
C TYR A 91 -5.46 -8.80 -10.92
N ASN A 92 -6.64 -8.17 -10.74
CA ASN A 92 -7.12 -7.14 -11.64
C ASN A 92 -6.47 -5.80 -11.31
N MET A 93 -5.99 -5.07 -12.31
CA MET A 93 -5.49 -3.71 -12.13
C MET A 93 -6.64 -2.75 -11.83
N ILE A 94 -6.60 -2.08 -10.68
CA ILE A 94 -7.66 -1.19 -10.19
C ILE A 94 -7.20 0.24 -9.96
N GLY A 95 -5.93 0.52 -10.19
CA GLY A 95 -5.38 1.86 -10.02
C GLY A 95 -3.90 1.95 -10.36
N ILE A 96 -3.40 3.18 -10.30
CA ILE A 96 -2.00 3.51 -10.52
C ILE A 96 -1.57 4.50 -9.44
N ARG A 97 -0.50 4.15 -8.72
CA ARG A 97 0.17 5.06 -7.79
C ARG A 97 1.34 5.72 -8.50
N LEU A 98 1.38 7.04 -8.45
CA LEU A 98 2.47 7.82 -9.00
C LEU A 98 3.43 8.30 -7.91
N ARG A 99 4.70 8.40 -8.25
CA ARG A 99 5.77 8.98 -7.44
C ARG A 99 6.59 9.95 -8.30
N CYS A 100 6.58 11.23 -7.95
CA CYS A 100 7.38 12.24 -8.62
C CYS A 100 8.88 11.87 -8.57
N SER A 101 9.55 11.95 -9.71
CA SER A 101 10.96 11.57 -9.85
C SER A 101 11.90 12.52 -9.09
N THR A 102 11.51 13.79 -8.95
CA THR A 102 12.34 14.84 -8.33
C THR A 102 12.03 15.04 -6.85
N THR A 103 10.74 15.12 -6.47
CA THR A 103 10.34 15.46 -5.11
C THR A 103 9.99 14.24 -4.26
N GLY A 104 9.79 13.07 -4.88
CA GLY A 104 9.30 11.87 -4.21
C GLY A 104 7.84 11.94 -3.74
N ARG A 105 7.10 13.02 -4.04
CA ARG A 105 5.67 13.15 -3.73
C ARG A 105 4.90 12.01 -4.36
N LYS A 106 3.94 11.45 -3.60
CA LYS A 106 3.12 10.31 -4.01
C LYS A 106 1.66 10.74 -4.18
N TRP A 107 0.99 10.29 -5.25
CA TRP A 107 -0.46 10.46 -5.46
C TRP A 107 -1.00 9.31 -6.32
N ALA A 108 -2.30 9.21 -6.46
CA ALA A 108 -2.93 8.25 -7.37
C ALA A 108 -3.43 8.96 -8.64
N VAL A 109 -3.44 8.25 -9.76
CA VAL A 109 -4.16 8.70 -10.96
C VAL A 109 -5.64 8.84 -10.62
N THR A 110 -6.27 9.91 -11.10
CA THR A 110 -7.72 10.15 -10.86
C THR A 110 -8.54 8.94 -11.30
N GLY A 111 -9.47 8.49 -10.48
CA GLY A 111 -10.28 7.29 -10.73
C GLY A 111 -9.64 5.97 -10.25
N SER A 112 -8.38 5.98 -9.78
CA SER A 112 -7.76 4.81 -9.17
C SER A 112 -8.42 4.45 -7.84
N ARG A 113 -8.53 3.14 -7.57
CA ARG A 113 -8.80 2.60 -6.24
C ARG A 113 -7.49 2.17 -5.58
N ASN A 114 -7.44 2.22 -4.26
CA ASN A 114 -6.30 1.67 -3.53
C ASN A 114 -6.29 0.15 -3.66
N GLY A 115 -5.12 -0.40 -3.95
CA GLY A 115 -4.90 -1.83 -4.14
C GLY A 115 -3.53 -2.24 -3.61
N LEU A 116 -3.06 -3.38 -4.09
CA LEU A 116 -1.79 -4.00 -3.72
C LEU A 116 -0.77 -3.84 -4.84
N PHE A 117 0.50 -3.81 -4.44
CA PHE A 117 1.66 -3.92 -5.33
C PHE A 117 2.32 -5.27 -5.11
N TYR A 118 2.48 -6.07 -6.16
CA TYR A 118 3.14 -7.38 -6.08
C TYR A 118 3.70 -7.80 -7.43
N SER A 119 4.59 -8.79 -7.40
CA SER A 119 5.03 -9.49 -8.61
C SER A 119 4.06 -10.62 -8.95
N PHE A 120 4.05 -11.04 -10.22
CA PHE A 120 3.25 -12.18 -10.68
C PHE A 120 4.02 -13.51 -10.54
N LYS A 121 5.08 -13.56 -9.73
CA LYS A 121 5.77 -14.81 -9.38
C LYS A 121 4.87 -15.71 -8.54
N GLU A 122 5.12 -17.00 -8.64
CA GLU A 122 4.46 -17.99 -7.75
C GLU A 122 4.74 -17.64 -6.29
N PRO A 123 3.68 -17.62 -5.46
CA PRO A 123 3.81 -17.29 -4.05
C PRO A 123 4.63 -18.33 -3.26
N ASP A 124 5.53 -17.85 -2.41
CA ASP A 124 6.19 -18.66 -1.39
C ASP A 124 5.23 -18.99 -0.24
N GLU A 125 5.59 -19.96 0.62
CA GLU A 125 4.82 -20.24 1.84
C GLU A 125 4.81 -19.08 2.84
N ARG A 126 5.79 -18.17 2.74
CA ARG A 126 5.89 -16.95 3.55
C ARG A 126 5.69 -15.70 2.70
N LEU A 127 4.66 -14.93 3.05
CA LEU A 127 4.39 -13.61 2.46
C LEU A 127 4.97 -12.52 3.36
N VAL A 128 5.69 -11.57 2.76
CA VAL A 128 6.07 -10.30 3.40
C VAL A 128 5.10 -9.20 2.95
N VAL A 129 4.52 -8.47 3.89
CA VAL A 129 3.64 -7.33 3.61
C VAL A 129 4.34 -6.04 4.03
N CYS A 130 4.49 -5.09 3.08
CA CYS A 130 5.13 -3.79 3.29
C CYS A 130 4.14 -2.63 3.04
N GLU A 131 4.57 -1.40 3.34
CA GLU A 131 3.86 -0.18 2.98
C GLU A 131 4.45 0.42 1.69
N GLY A 132 3.60 0.54 0.67
CA GLY A 132 3.97 1.15 -0.59
C GLY A 132 4.73 0.26 -1.60
N PRO A 133 4.84 0.75 -2.86
CA PRO A 133 5.46 -0.02 -3.93
C PRO A 133 6.99 -0.11 -3.77
N THR A 134 7.64 0.95 -3.29
CA THR A 134 9.11 0.98 -3.21
C THR A 134 9.66 0.08 -2.11
N ASP A 135 8.88 -0.13 -1.04
CA ASP A 135 9.24 -1.04 0.05
C ASP A 135 8.94 -2.50 -0.34
N CYS A 136 7.89 -2.72 -1.13
CA CYS A 136 7.65 -4.00 -1.78
C CYS A 136 8.81 -4.38 -2.71
N ALA A 137 9.27 -3.46 -3.57
CA ALA A 137 10.43 -3.70 -4.43
C ALA A 137 11.70 -3.99 -3.62
N ALA A 138 11.88 -3.32 -2.47
CA ALA A 138 13.02 -3.59 -1.58
C ALA A 138 12.95 -5.00 -0.97
N ALA A 139 11.79 -5.45 -0.53
CA ALA A 139 11.60 -6.81 -0.03
C ALA A 139 11.83 -7.86 -1.13
N LEU A 140 11.33 -7.64 -2.35
CA LEU A 140 11.62 -8.48 -3.52
C LEU A 140 13.12 -8.51 -3.83
N SER A 141 13.82 -7.37 -3.72
CA SER A 141 15.29 -7.29 -3.93
C SER A 141 16.08 -8.04 -2.87
N CYS A 142 15.50 -8.27 -1.70
CA CYS A 142 16.06 -9.15 -0.66
C CYS A 142 15.74 -10.63 -0.92
N GLY A 143 15.09 -10.99 -2.04
CA GLY A 143 14.70 -12.35 -2.37
C GLY A 143 13.51 -12.88 -1.57
N MET A 144 12.67 -11.97 -1.05
CA MET A 144 11.41 -12.33 -0.36
C MET A 144 10.24 -12.29 -1.34
N PHE A 145 9.23 -13.16 -1.14
CA PHE A 145 7.94 -12.96 -1.79
C PHE A 145 7.17 -11.88 -1.04
N ALA A 146 6.83 -10.78 -1.71
CA ALA A 146 6.33 -9.59 -1.03
C ALA A 146 5.14 -8.94 -1.74
N VAL A 147 4.29 -8.30 -0.92
CA VAL A 147 3.16 -7.46 -1.33
C VAL A 147 3.23 -6.11 -0.63
N GLY A 148 3.07 -5.02 -1.38
CA GLY A 148 2.95 -3.67 -0.83
C GLY A 148 1.50 -3.24 -0.72
N ARG A 149 1.12 -2.54 0.36
CA ARG A 149 -0.18 -1.87 0.50
C ARG A 149 -0.09 -0.42 0.03
N ALA A 150 -1.20 0.16 -0.43
CA ALA A 150 -1.20 1.56 -0.86
C ALA A 150 -0.99 2.56 0.30
N SER A 151 -1.30 2.17 1.54
CA SER A 151 -1.01 2.91 2.78
C SER A 151 -1.14 1.98 4.00
N CYS A 152 -0.67 2.41 5.17
CA CYS A 152 -0.78 1.66 6.44
C CYS A 152 -2.23 1.33 6.83
N SER A 153 -3.21 2.14 6.42
CA SER A 153 -4.63 1.95 6.75
C SER A 153 -5.46 1.31 5.63
N SER A 154 -4.88 1.05 4.45
CA SER A 154 -5.62 0.49 3.30
C SER A 154 -5.19 -0.94 2.97
N GLY A 155 -5.94 -1.61 2.07
CA GLY A 155 -5.55 -2.89 1.50
C GLY A 155 -5.86 -4.12 2.37
N VAL A 156 -6.59 -3.98 3.47
CA VAL A 156 -6.90 -5.13 4.36
C VAL A 156 -7.77 -6.16 3.65
N ASN A 157 -8.81 -5.74 2.94
CA ASN A 157 -9.69 -6.66 2.22
C ASN A 157 -8.99 -7.29 1.02
N GLU A 158 -8.16 -6.51 0.32
CA GLU A 158 -7.34 -6.97 -0.79
C GLU A 158 -6.31 -8.02 -0.33
N ILE A 159 -5.67 -7.83 0.83
CA ILE A 159 -4.78 -8.84 1.43
C ILE A 159 -5.54 -10.10 1.79
N LYS A 160 -6.73 -10.00 2.40
CA LYS A 160 -7.56 -11.18 2.71
C LYS A 160 -7.89 -11.96 1.44
N TRP A 161 -8.37 -11.29 0.42
CA TRP A 161 -8.67 -11.91 -0.86
C TRP A 161 -7.42 -12.53 -1.51
N PHE A 162 -6.28 -11.82 -1.47
CA PHE A 162 -5.01 -12.33 -1.98
C PHE A 162 -4.59 -13.62 -1.26
N LEU A 163 -4.73 -13.69 0.07
CA LEU A 163 -4.45 -14.90 0.87
C LEU A 163 -5.43 -16.05 0.57
N GLU A 164 -6.71 -15.74 0.33
CA GLU A 164 -7.72 -16.73 -0.08
C GLU A 164 -7.43 -17.31 -1.47
N SER A 165 -6.90 -16.50 -2.37
CA SER A 165 -6.51 -16.91 -3.73
C SER A 165 -5.18 -17.67 -3.77
N ASN A 166 -4.33 -17.54 -2.73
CA ASN A 166 -2.97 -18.10 -2.67
C ASN A 166 -2.80 -18.99 -1.43
N ARG A 167 -3.48 -20.14 -1.40
CA ARG A 167 -3.56 -21.05 -0.24
C ARG A 167 -2.25 -21.76 0.12
N ASN A 168 -1.25 -21.70 -0.71
CA ASN A 168 0.12 -22.15 -0.41
C ASN A 168 0.82 -21.23 0.62
N ILE A 169 0.40 -20.00 0.79
CA ILE A 169 0.89 -19.09 1.84
C ILE A 169 0.47 -19.63 3.20
N LYS A 170 1.44 -19.88 4.09
CA LYS A 170 1.22 -20.44 5.44
C LYS A 170 1.43 -19.41 6.55
N GLU A 171 2.24 -18.39 6.28
CA GLU A 171 2.57 -17.37 7.26
C GLU A 171 2.81 -16.00 6.62
N VAL A 172 2.52 -14.95 7.38
CA VAL A 172 2.64 -13.55 6.94
C VAL A 172 3.54 -12.78 7.89
N VAL A 173 4.57 -12.13 7.34
CA VAL A 173 5.42 -11.17 8.03
C VAL A 173 4.99 -9.76 7.61
N ILE A 174 4.51 -8.97 8.56
CA ILE A 174 4.06 -7.60 8.30
C ILE A 174 5.16 -6.64 8.75
N ILE A 175 5.83 -6.01 7.79
CA ILE A 175 6.85 -5.00 8.07
C ILE A 175 6.16 -3.64 8.21
N SER A 176 6.28 -3.03 9.39
CA SER A 176 5.77 -1.69 9.66
C SER A 176 6.84 -0.65 9.36
N ASP A 177 6.42 0.50 8.82
CA ASP A 177 7.26 1.70 8.90
C ASP A 177 7.48 2.04 10.37
N ASN A 178 8.66 2.56 10.71
CA ASN A 178 9.04 2.86 12.10
C ASN A 178 8.45 4.22 12.54
N ASP A 179 7.12 4.32 12.45
CA ASP A 179 6.33 5.44 12.96
C ASP A 179 5.00 4.94 13.56
N ALA A 180 4.36 5.78 14.38
CA ALA A 180 3.16 5.38 15.10
C ALA A 180 1.98 4.96 14.16
N PRO A 181 1.69 5.64 13.03
CA PRO A 181 0.69 5.19 12.07
C PRO A 181 1.03 3.85 11.41
N GLY A 182 2.29 3.63 11.01
CA GLY A 182 2.78 2.40 10.39
C GLY A 182 2.64 1.21 11.32
N ILE A 183 3.12 1.34 12.58
CA ILE A 183 3.02 0.30 13.61
C ILE A 183 1.54 -0.03 13.89
N LYS A 184 0.69 0.99 14.09
CA LYS A 184 -0.74 0.78 14.29
C LYS A 184 -1.38 0.06 13.11
N GLY A 185 -1.10 0.48 11.88
CA GLY A 185 -1.65 -0.13 10.67
C GLY A 185 -1.20 -1.57 10.44
N ALA A 186 0.03 -1.93 10.86
CA ALA A 186 0.54 -3.30 10.83
C ALA A 186 -0.19 -4.19 11.85
N LEU A 187 -0.37 -3.72 13.09
CA LEU A 187 -1.12 -4.43 14.13
C LEU A 187 -2.60 -4.60 13.78
N ASP A 188 -3.22 -3.59 13.18
CA ASP A 188 -4.61 -3.68 12.73
C ASP A 188 -4.76 -4.71 11.59
N LEU A 189 -3.79 -4.78 10.66
CA LEU A 189 -3.76 -5.83 9.64
C LEU A 189 -3.58 -7.21 10.25
N GLN A 190 -2.64 -7.38 11.20
CA GLN A 190 -2.40 -8.65 11.88
C GLN A 190 -3.68 -9.20 12.54
N LYS A 191 -4.42 -8.35 13.22
CA LYS A 191 -5.72 -8.72 13.84
C LYS A 191 -6.78 -9.10 12.80
N ALA A 192 -6.70 -8.50 11.60
CA ALA A 192 -7.72 -8.68 10.58
C ALA A 192 -7.54 -9.96 9.74
N ILE A 193 -6.31 -10.45 9.58
CA ILE A 193 -5.99 -11.64 8.78
C ILE A 193 -6.08 -12.91 9.65
N ARG A 194 -6.62 -14.01 9.09
CA ARG A 194 -6.80 -15.28 9.78
C ARG A 194 -5.72 -16.29 9.42
N ILE A 195 -4.46 -15.87 9.55
CA ILE A 195 -3.30 -16.70 9.23
C ILE A 195 -2.19 -16.43 10.25
N LYS A 196 -1.31 -17.41 10.47
CA LYS A 196 -0.14 -17.23 11.32
C LYS A 196 0.66 -15.99 10.84
N SER A 197 0.86 -15.01 11.73
CA SER A 197 1.49 -13.75 11.34
C SER A 197 2.29 -13.11 12.46
N CYS A 198 3.30 -12.31 12.11
CA CYS A 198 4.02 -11.46 13.04
C CYS A 198 4.17 -10.05 12.47
N VAL A 199 4.32 -9.06 13.36
CA VAL A 199 4.66 -7.69 12.99
C VAL A 199 6.13 -7.45 13.30
N VAL A 200 6.85 -6.89 12.34
CA VAL A 200 8.27 -6.56 12.44
C VAL A 200 8.43 -5.06 12.26
N THR A 201 9.00 -4.39 13.25
CA THR A 201 9.52 -3.02 13.10
C THR A 201 11.03 -3.12 12.91
N LEU A 202 11.51 -2.66 11.77
CA LEU A 202 12.95 -2.69 11.46
C LEU A 202 13.71 -1.63 12.28
N PRO A 203 15.03 -1.81 12.50
CA PRO A 203 15.88 -0.84 13.22
C PRO A 203 16.14 0.44 12.41
N CYS A 204 15.52 0.60 11.26
CA CYS A 204 15.56 1.73 10.35
C CYS A 204 14.14 2.20 10.02
N LYS A 205 14.01 3.22 9.18
CA LYS A 205 12.72 3.85 8.89
C LYS A 205 11.72 2.92 8.19
N ASP A 206 12.17 2.26 7.13
CA ASP A 206 11.34 1.46 6.23
C ASP A 206 12.14 0.31 5.59
N MET A 207 11.49 -0.57 4.86
CA MET A 207 12.12 -1.71 4.19
C MET A 207 13.15 -1.28 3.14
N ARG A 208 12.95 -0.13 2.50
CA ARG A 208 13.90 0.39 1.52
C ARG A 208 15.19 0.87 2.18
N GLU A 209 15.11 1.56 3.32
CA GLU A 209 16.29 1.94 4.08
C GLU A 209 17.05 0.72 4.59
N PHE A 210 16.33 -0.30 5.09
CA PHE A 210 16.91 -1.59 5.46
C PHE A 210 17.73 -2.18 4.30
N ARG A 211 17.15 -2.24 3.08
CA ARG A 211 17.85 -2.77 1.91
C ARG A 211 19.08 -1.93 1.54
N LYS A 212 18.97 -0.58 1.57
CA LYS A 212 20.09 0.33 1.29
C LYS A 212 21.25 0.17 2.28
N SER A 213 20.97 -0.18 3.53
CA SER A 213 21.96 -0.42 4.57
C SER A 213 22.59 -1.81 4.52
N GLY A 214 22.37 -2.56 3.43
CA GLY A 214 22.92 -3.91 3.25
C GLY A 214 22.04 -5.04 3.77
N GLY A 215 20.80 -4.72 4.16
CA GLY A 215 19.82 -5.74 4.57
C GLY A 215 19.50 -6.72 3.44
N ASP A 216 19.43 -8.00 3.79
CA ASP A 216 19.14 -9.12 2.89
C ASP A 216 18.14 -10.11 3.50
N LYS A 217 17.90 -11.21 2.79
CA LYS A 217 17.00 -12.29 3.24
C LYS A 217 17.47 -12.94 4.54
N VAL A 218 18.76 -13.09 4.72
CA VAL A 218 19.33 -13.78 5.90
C VAL A 218 19.13 -12.93 7.14
N LEU A 219 19.48 -11.64 7.05
CA LEU A 219 19.33 -10.69 8.16
C LEU A 219 17.84 -10.50 8.51
N LEU A 220 16.97 -10.33 7.52
CA LEU A 220 15.53 -10.21 7.77
C LEU A 220 14.95 -11.49 8.40
N SER A 221 15.37 -12.67 7.93
CA SER A 221 14.95 -13.94 8.52
C SER A 221 15.41 -14.10 9.97
N SER A 222 16.57 -13.59 10.32
CA SER A 222 17.06 -13.56 11.71
C SER A 222 16.15 -12.67 12.58
N ILE A 223 15.85 -11.46 12.13
CA ILE A 223 14.95 -10.54 12.85
C ILE A 223 13.56 -11.15 13.05
N VAL A 224 13.03 -11.85 12.04
CA VAL A 224 11.72 -12.50 12.07
C VAL A 224 11.67 -13.66 13.08
N LYS A 225 12.77 -14.39 13.29
CA LYS A 225 12.83 -15.51 14.25
C LYS A 225 12.53 -15.07 15.68
N ASP A 226 12.92 -13.86 16.05
CA ASP A 226 12.78 -13.33 17.40
C ASP A 226 11.41 -12.68 17.64
N GLN A 227 10.51 -12.70 16.65
CA GLN A 227 9.19 -12.07 16.76
C GLN A 227 8.15 -12.99 17.40
N VAL A 228 7.18 -12.34 18.05
CA VAL A 228 5.99 -13.03 18.58
C VAL A 228 5.01 -13.27 17.44
N TRP A 229 4.70 -14.54 17.20
CA TRP A 229 3.76 -14.96 16.17
C TRP A 229 2.35 -15.10 16.74
N SER A 230 1.37 -14.49 16.08
CA SER A 230 -0.04 -14.77 16.36
C SER A 230 -0.47 -16.05 15.64
N SER A 231 -1.19 -16.90 16.35
CA SER A 231 -1.89 -18.04 15.72
C SER A 231 -3.23 -17.57 15.14
N PRO A 232 -3.73 -18.21 14.05
CA PRO A 232 -5.06 -17.93 13.56
C PRO A 232 -6.09 -18.12 14.68
N GLN A 233 -6.90 -17.11 14.95
CA GLN A 233 -8.07 -17.30 15.83
C GLN A 233 -9.08 -18.18 15.07
N ARG A 234 -9.46 -19.29 15.69
CA ARG A 234 -10.49 -20.22 15.19
C ARG A 234 -11.85 -19.56 15.15
#